data_8b1c1f8961a471565baa53d74d29edd3
#
_entry.id   8b1c1f8961a471565baa53d74d29edd3
#
_cell.length_a   1.000
_cell.length_b   1.000
_cell.length_c   1.000
_cell.angle_alpha   90.00
_cell.angle_beta   90.00
_cell.angle_gamma   90.00
#
_symmetry.space_group_name_H-M   'P 1'
#
loop_
_entity.id
_entity.type
_entity.pdbx_description
1 polymer ?
#
loop_
_entity_poly.entity_id
_entity_poly.type
_entity_poly.pdbx_seq_one_letter_code
_entity_poly.pdbx_strand_id
1 'polypeptide(L)'
;NKLASYDNHLTINSKSDHDNSNGKQLYVDGIDGNISVLRVSSVKTYFVRYFGIQELFLNGQIISPNIIKVLRQGSSIKNSRIVPIYYSDIISQFLSRSRENKIEFTANNIEYEFSSGKKGLYDITFKEESGRLVGIMGGSGSGKSTLLNVLNGTYPPSSGEIKINGIGLYQSPELLEGVIGFVPQDDLLIEELSVFENLYYNGKLCFGNYDEDKLVDLVNKVLVSIGLFEAKDLKVGNPLSKTISGGQRKRLNIALELIREPSILFVDEPTSGLSSNDSEIIMDLLKVLALKGKLIFVVIHQPSSEIYKMFDQLIILDVWGY
;
A
#
# COMPACT_ATOMS: atom_id res chain seq x y z
N ASN A 1 -24.96 21.43 -13.01
CA ASN A 1 -25.69 20.16 -13.06
C ASN A 1 -25.15 19.11 -14.05
N LYS A 2 -23.90 19.20 -14.52
CA LYS A 2 -23.23 18.19 -15.36
C LYS A 2 -22.14 17.39 -14.62
N LEU A 3 -22.00 17.51 -13.30
CA LEU A 3 -20.91 16.89 -12.51
C LEU A 3 -21.24 15.50 -11.94
N ALA A 4 -22.48 15.06 -12.03
CA ALA A 4 -22.88 13.75 -11.57
C ALA A 4 -23.08 12.80 -12.74
N SER A 5 -22.00 12.37 -13.40
CA SER A 5 -22.09 11.09 -14.08
C SER A 5 -22.16 10.00 -13.01
N TYR A 6 -23.02 9.01 -13.19
CA TYR A 6 -23.19 7.86 -12.28
C TYR A 6 -21.85 7.19 -11.94
N ASP A 7 -20.84 7.32 -12.81
CA ASP A 7 -19.47 6.80 -12.62
C ASP A 7 -18.68 7.50 -11.51
N ASN A 8 -19.06 8.72 -11.12
CA ASN A 8 -18.38 9.51 -10.08
C ASN A 8 -19.09 9.49 -8.73
N HIS A 9 -20.19 8.73 -8.61
CA HIS A 9 -20.97 8.63 -7.38
C HIS A 9 -20.95 7.21 -6.83
N LEU A 10 -20.74 7.06 -5.52
CA LEU A 10 -20.81 5.80 -4.78
C LEU A 10 -21.74 5.99 -3.59
N THR A 11 -22.64 5.03 -3.38
CA THR A 11 -23.47 4.94 -2.18
C THR A 11 -22.98 3.80 -1.30
N ILE A 12 -22.82 4.04 0.00
CA ILE A 12 -22.46 3.03 1.01
C ILE A 12 -23.65 2.90 1.96
N ASN A 13 -24.22 1.70 2.08
CA ASN A 13 -25.37 1.38 2.93
C ASN A 13 -25.31 -0.06 3.43
N SER A 14 -26.23 -0.42 4.35
CA SER A 14 -26.32 -1.78 4.92
C SER A 14 -27.27 -2.72 4.16
N LYS A 15 -28.06 -2.21 3.22
CA LYS A 15 -29.06 -3.00 2.50
C LYS A 15 -28.65 -3.23 1.06
N SER A 16 -28.82 -4.46 0.60
CA SER A 16 -28.83 -4.80 -0.82
C SER A 16 -30.21 -4.39 -1.38
N ASP A 17 -30.46 -3.09 -1.50
CA ASP A 17 -31.66 -2.63 -2.18
C ASP A 17 -31.48 -3.02 -3.65
N HIS A 18 -32.31 -3.97 -4.10
CA HIS A 18 -32.51 -4.32 -5.51
C HIS A 18 -33.19 -3.18 -6.29
N ASP A 19 -33.20 -1.99 -5.73
CA ASP A 19 -33.66 -0.81 -6.44
C ASP A 19 -32.64 -0.39 -7.47
N ASN A 20 -33.14 -0.22 -8.70
CA ASN A 20 -32.44 0.21 -9.92
C ASN A 20 -31.72 1.56 -9.82
N SER A 21 -30.92 1.79 -8.79
CA SER A 21 -30.06 2.96 -8.69
C SER A 21 -28.86 2.75 -9.63
N ASN A 22 -28.84 3.45 -10.74
CA ASN A 22 -27.76 3.51 -11.73
C ASN A 22 -26.46 4.10 -11.13
N GLY A 23 -25.88 3.50 -10.10
CA GLY A 23 -24.68 4.01 -9.42
C GLY A 23 -23.86 2.90 -8.77
N LYS A 24 -22.62 3.22 -8.43
CA LYS A 24 -21.73 2.31 -7.68
C LYS A 24 -22.25 2.16 -6.26
N GLN A 25 -22.20 0.94 -5.73
CA GLN A 25 -22.65 0.63 -4.36
C GLN A 25 -21.60 -0.17 -3.62
N LEU A 26 -21.45 0.13 -2.33
CA LEU A 26 -20.64 -0.63 -1.38
C LEU A 26 -21.53 -1.00 -0.18
N TYR A 27 -21.66 -2.29 0.10
CA TYR A 27 -22.47 -2.77 1.21
C TYR A 27 -21.61 -2.97 2.45
N VAL A 28 -22.06 -2.36 3.55
CA VAL A 28 -21.39 -2.49 4.86
C VAL A 28 -22.46 -2.66 5.92
N ASP A 29 -22.50 -3.83 6.53
CA ASP A 29 -23.50 -4.15 7.55
C ASP A 29 -23.40 -3.21 8.76
N GLY A 30 -24.57 -2.85 9.31
CA GLY A 30 -24.67 -2.07 10.52
C GLY A 30 -24.69 -0.54 10.31
N ILE A 31 -24.61 -0.05 9.07
CA ILE A 31 -24.82 1.38 8.78
C ILE A 31 -26.32 1.71 8.86
N ASP A 32 -26.65 2.73 9.64
CA ASP A 32 -27.96 3.34 9.64
C ASP A 32 -27.98 4.51 8.64
N GLY A 33 -28.90 4.44 7.67
CA GLY A 33 -28.95 5.37 6.54
C GLY A 33 -27.91 5.06 5.45
N ASN A 34 -27.33 6.11 4.86
CA ASN A 34 -26.35 5.93 3.79
C ASN A 34 -25.24 6.98 3.83
N ILE A 35 -24.09 6.62 3.26
CA ILE A 35 -22.97 7.54 3.01
C ILE A 35 -22.86 7.72 1.50
N SER A 36 -23.00 8.95 1.04
CA SER A 36 -22.76 9.33 -0.36
C SER A 36 -21.32 9.77 -0.55
N VAL A 37 -20.64 9.19 -1.52
CA VAL A 37 -19.27 9.57 -1.91
C VAL A 37 -19.29 10.11 -3.33
N LEU A 38 -18.73 11.32 -3.51
CA LEU A 38 -18.58 11.96 -4.81
C LEU A 38 -17.09 12.06 -5.15
N ARG A 39 -16.69 11.50 -6.30
CA ARG A 39 -15.37 11.72 -6.89
C ARG A 39 -15.39 12.97 -7.77
N VAL A 40 -14.50 13.90 -7.51
CA VAL A 40 -14.25 15.07 -8.37
C VAL A 40 -12.93 14.86 -9.11
N SER A 41 -13.04 14.36 -10.34
CA SER A 41 -11.88 13.91 -11.14
C SER A 41 -10.90 15.04 -11.49
N SER A 42 -11.37 16.27 -11.68
CA SER A 42 -10.54 17.43 -12.00
C SER A 42 -9.53 17.78 -10.90
N VAL A 43 -9.89 17.55 -9.63
CA VAL A 43 -9.03 17.79 -8.47
C VAL A 43 -8.60 16.49 -7.78
N LYS A 44 -8.91 15.34 -8.37
CA LYS A 44 -8.59 14.00 -7.86
C LYS A 44 -8.95 13.81 -6.37
N THR A 45 -10.09 14.39 -5.95
CA THR A 45 -10.52 14.44 -4.55
C THR A 45 -11.86 13.74 -4.39
N TYR A 46 -12.06 13.14 -3.22
CA TYR A 46 -13.31 12.49 -2.85
C TYR A 46 -13.97 13.27 -1.71
N PHE A 47 -15.29 13.41 -1.79
CA PHE A 47 -16.11 14.07 -0.78
C PHE A 47 -17.11 13.06 -0.23
N VAL A 48 -17.31 13.05 1.08
CA VAL A 48 -18.28 12.20 1.73
C VAL A 48 -19.37 13.05 2.39
N ARG A 49 -20.61 12.55 2.37
CA ARG A 49 -21.76 13.10 3.06
C ARG A 49 -22.58 11.97 3.65
N TYR A 50 -22.82 12.03 4.94
CA TYR A 50 -23.59 11.02 5.66
C TYR A 50 -25.05 11.44 5.80
N PHE A 51 -25.96 10.50 5.58
CA PHE A 51 -27.40 10.64 5.75
C PHE A 51 -27.90 9.54 6.69
N GLY A 52 -27.88 9.80 7.98
CA GLY A 52 -28.31 8.88 9.03
C GLY A 52 -28.22 9.54 10.40
N ILE A 53 -28.60 8.81 11.43
CA ILE A 53 -28.61 9.31 12.82
C ILE A 53 -27.57 8.65 13.71
N GLN A 54 -26.92 7.59 13.22
CA GLN A 54 -25.87 6.88 13.95
C GLN A 54 -24.57 7.72 14.02
N GLU A 55 -23.88 7.69 15.15
CA GLU A 55 -22.56 8.30 15.25
C GLU A 55 -21.54 7.53 14.40
N LEU A 56 -20.99 8.20 13.40
CA LEU A 56 -19.87 7.74 12.59
C LEU A 56 -18.67 8.67 12.78
N PHE A 57 -17.47 8.10 12.75
CA PHE A 57 -16.23 8.84 12.92
C PHE A 57 -15.40 8.77 11.64
N LEU A 58 -15.01 9.93 11.12
CA LEU A 58 -14.00 10.05 10.06
C LEU A 58 -12.68 10.45 10.74
N ASN A 59 -11.69 9.56 10.71
CA ASN A 59 -10.39 9.78 11.36
C ASN A 59 -10.52 10.19 12.85
N GLY A 60 -11.44 9.58 13.58
CA GLY A 60 -11.71 9.89 14.99
C GLY A 60 -12.57 11.13 15.25
N GLN A 61 -13.00 11.87 14.23
CA GLN A 61 -13.91 13.01 14.35
C GLN A 61 -15.33 12.64 13.90
N ILE A 62 -16.34 13.04 14.66
CA ILE A 62 -17.75 12.77 14.34
C ILE A 62 -18.09 13.37 12.96
N ILE A 63 -18.75 12.56 12.14
CA ILE A 63 -19.36 13.00 10.88
C ILE A 63 -20.75 13.53 11.20
N SER A 64 -20.90 14.84 11.20
CA SER A 64 -22.23 15.46 11.35
C SER A 64 -23.11 15.12 10.14
N PRO A 65 -24.38 14.66 10.36
CA PRO A 65 -25.28 14.37 9.26
C PRO A 65 -25.44 15.56 8.31
N ASN A 66 -25.54 15.27 7.02
CA ASN A 66 -25.69 16.26 5.94
C ASN A 66 -24.51 17.22 5.72
N ILE A 67 -23.43 17.12 6.48
CA ILE A 67 -22.22 17.93 6.28
C ILE A 67 -21.26 17.20 5.33
N ILE A 68 -20.74 17.95 4.36
CA ILE A 68 -19.74 17.43 3.42
C ILE A 68 -18.36 17.47 4.07
N LYS A 69 -17.65 16.36 4.02
CA LYS A 69 -16.25 16.24 4.45
C LYS A 69 -15.38 15.77 3.30
N VAL A 70 -14.11 16.15 3.32
CA VAL A 70 -13.12 15.64 2.36
C VAL A 70 -12.60 14.30 2.84
N LEU A 71 -12.63 13.30 1.96
CA LEU A 71 -12.02 11.99 2.20
C LEU A 71 -10.60 12.02 1.64
N ARG A 72 -9.61 11.99 2.52
CA ARG A 72 -8.18 11.96 2.18
C ARG A 72 -7.64 10.55 2.21
N GLN A 73 -6.51 10.32 1.55
CA GLN A 73 -5.79 9.05 1.66
C GLN A 73 -5.43 8.77 3.13
N GLY A 74 -5.53 7.50 3.53
CA GLY A 74 -5.41 7.06 4.92
C GLY A 74 -6.63 7.39 5.80
N SER A 75 -7.72 7.91 5.20
CA SER A 75 -8.97 8.12 5.94
C SER A 75 -9.69 6.80 6.20
N SER A 76 -10.31 6.69 7.37
CA SER A 76 -11.21 5.59 7.69
C SER A 76 -12.51 6.11 8.32
N ILE A 77 -13.63 5.46 7.98
CA ILE A 77 -14.93 5.69 8.60
C ILE A 77 -15.20 4.51 9.54
N LYS A 78 -15.40 4.78 10.82
CA LYS A 78 -15.49 3.76 11.88
C LYS A 78 -16.58 4.08 12.88
N ASN A 79 -17.11 3.03 13.50
CA ASN A 79 -17.77 3.07 14.81
C ASN A 79 -17.75 1.66 15.42
N SER A 80 -18.38 1.48 16.58
CA SER A 80 -18.41 0.20 17.31
C SER A 80 -19.31 -0.88 16.68
N ARG A 81 -20.12 -0.55 15.66
CA ARG A 81 -21.15 -1.44 15.08
C ARG A 81 -20.88 -1.81 13.63
N ILE A 82 -19.95 -1.14 12.95
CA ILE A 82 -19.63 -1.42 11.55
C ILE A 82 -18.21 -1.93 11.42
N VAL A 83 -17.96 -2.73 10.38
CA VAL A 83 -16.58 -3.00 9.92
C VAL A 83 -15.97 -1.69 9.44
N PRO A 84 -14.74 -1.34 9.84
CA PRO A 84 -14.08 -0.14 9.36
C PRO A 84 -14.10 -0.04 7.83
N ILE A 85 -14.45 1.14 7.31
CA ILE A 85 -14.43 1.43 5.88
C ILE A 85 -13.18 2.26 5.61
N TYR A 86 -12.23 1.70 4.88
CA TYR A 86 -10.98 2.37 4.54
C TYR A 86 -11.09 3.14 3.22
N TYR A 87 -10.18 4.07 3.03
CA TYR A 87 -10.06 4.83 1.79
C TYR A 87 -9.86 3.90 0.57
N SER A 88 -9.12 2.79 0.73
CA SER A 88 -8.94 1.76 -0.29
C SER A 88 -10.25 1.09 -0.72
N ASP A 89 -11.15 0.79 0.21
CA ASP A 89 -12.44 0.17 -0.08
C ASP A 89 -13.29 1.08 -0.98
N ILE A 90 -13.28 2.37 -0.68
CA ILE A 90 -14.00 3.39 -1.43
C ILE A 90 -13.39 3.58 -2.83
N ILE A 91 -12.06 3.73 -2.91
CA ILE A 91 -11.38 3.94 -4.19
C ILE A 91 -11.53 2.73 -5.11
N SER A 92 -11.51 1.51 -4.58
CA SER A 92 -11.66 0.29 -5.38
C SER A 92 -12.90 0.32 -6.27
N GLN A 93 -13.97 0.99 -5.82
CA GLN A 93 -15.22 1.14 -6.57
C GLN A 93 -15.10 2.10 -7.75
N PHE A 94 -14.13 3.01 -7.73
CA PHE A 94 -13.91 3.99 -8.81
C PHE A 94 -12.79 3.61 -9.77
N LEU A 95 -11.94 2.64 -9.41
CA LEU A 95 -10.85 2.17 -10.26
C LEU A 95 -11.39 1.14 -11.25
N SER A 96 -11.32 1.45 -12.53
CA SER A 96 -11.51 0.45 -13.58
C SER A 96 -10.32 -0.50 -13.53
N ARG A 97 -10.55 -1.80 -13.49
CA ARG A 97 -9.49 -2.80 -13.69
C ARG A 97 -9.05 -2.72 -15.15
N SER A 98 -8.08 -1.85 -15.45
CA SER A 98 -7.42 -1.86 -16.75
C SER A 98 -6.68 -3.20 -16.90
N ARG A 99 -7.02 -3.97 -17.92
CA ARG A 99 -6.36 -5.25 -18.26
C ARG A 99 -5.01 -5.04 -18.96
N GLU A 100 -4.62 -3.81 -19.21
CA GLU A 100 -3.40 -3.47 -19.93
C GLU A 100 -2.22 -3.47 -18.95
N ASN A 101 -1.18 -4.24 -19.25
CA ASN A 101 0.07 -4.40 -18.50
C ASN A 101 -0.03 -5.13 -17.16
N LYS A 102 -0.65 -6.29 -17.12
CA LYS A 102 -0.54 -7.19 -15.96
C LYS A 102 0.91 -7.66 -15.81
N ILE A 103 1.47 -7.49 -14.62
CA ILE A 103 2.70 -8.14 -14.19
C ILE A 103 2.34 -9.51 -13.64
N GLU A 104 3.03 -10.53 -14.11
CA GLU A 104 2.99 -11.89 -13.59
C GLU A 104 4.31 -12.18 -12.89
N PHE A 105 4.24 -12.60 -11.64
CA PHE A 105 5.39 -13.01 -10.83
C PHE A 105 5.26 -14.50 -10.51
N THR A 106 6.27 -15.30 -10.86
CA THR A 106 6.30 -16.73 -10.58
C THR A 106 7.55 -17.10 -9.81
N ALA A 107 7.37 -17.88 -8.74
CA ALA A 107 8.42 -18.54 -8.00
C ALA A 107 8.19 -20.06 -8.11
N ASN A 108 9.15 -20.79 -8.65
CA ASN A 108 9.03 -22.22 -8.89
C ASN A 108 10.11 -22.99 -8.13
N ASN A 109 9.71 -23.88 -7.22
CA ASN A 109 10.56 -24.79 -6.44
C ASN A 109 11.76 -24.07 -5.80
N ILE A 110 11.50 -22.90 -5.18
CA ILE A 110 12.53 -22.07 -4.56
C ILE A 110 13.04 -22.74 -3.30
N GLU A 111 14.33 -23.02 -3.28
CA GLU A 111 15.07 -23.40 -2.09
C GLU A 111 16.20 -22.39 -1.82
N TYR A 112 16.53 -22.22 -0.56
CA TYR A 112 17.67 -21.41 -0.15
C TYR A 112 18.45 -22.08 0.98
N GLU A 113 19.76 -22.20 0.78
CA GLU A 113 20.70 -22.72 1.76
C GLU A 113 21.74 -21.65 2.10
N PHE A 114 21.92 -21.41 3.39
CA PHE A 114 22.95 -20.51 3.88
C PHE A 114 24.36 -21.10 3.68
N SER A 115 25.39 -20.28 3.65
CA SER A 115 26.79 -20.72 3.56
C SER A 115 27.23 -21.68 4.67
N SER A 116 26.49 -21.71 5.77
CA SER A 116 26.65 -22.68 6.88
C SER A 116 26.10 -24.08 6.59
N GLY A 117 25.47 -24.32 5.44
CA GLY A 117 24.79 -25.56 5.09
C GLY A 117 23.38 -25.71 5.70
N LYS A 118 22.90 -24.68 6.42
CA LYS A 118 21.55 -24.70 6.98
C LYS A 118 20.54 -24.29 5.89
N LYS A 119 19.52 -25.10 5.65
CA LYS A 119 18.40 -24.72 4.77
C LYS A 119 17.55 -23.64 5.43
N GLY A 120 17.26 -22.58 4.68
CA GLY A 120 16.43 -21.45 5.08
C GLY A 120 15.07 -21.42 4.40
N LEU A 121 14.97 -22.02 3.20
CA LEU A 121 13.71 -22.16 2.44
C LEU A 121 13.64 -23.55 1.81
N TYR A 122 12.43 -24.09 1.74
CA TYR A 122 12.14 -25.44 1.26
C TYR A 122 11.01 -25.39 0.23
N ASP A 123 11.33 -25.73 -1.02
CA ASP A 123 10.39 -25.97 -2.14
C ASP A 123 9.18 -25.02 -2.23
N ILE A 124 9.44 -23.71 -2.25
CA ILE A 124 8.39 -22.70 -2.31
C ILE A 124 7.96 -22.48 -3.76
N THR A 125 6.69 -22.71 -4.05
CA THR A 125 6.12 -22.50 -5.39
C THR A 125 4.83 -21.71 -5.27
N PHE A 126 4.76 -20.56 -6.00
CA PHE A 126 3.54 -19.75 -6.11
C PHE A 126 3.58 -18.87 -7.36
N LYS A 127 2.41 -18.33 -7.70
CA LYS A 127 2.22 -17.39 -8.80
C LYS A 127 1.30 -16.27 -8.37
N GLU A 128 1.73 -15.02 -8.61
CA GLU A 128 0.98 -13.82 -8.29
C GLU A 128 0.91 -12.86 -9.47
N GLU A 129 -0.12 -12.01 -9.46
CA GLU A 129 -0.34 -11.01 -10.50
C GLU A 129 -0.44 -9.61 -9.90
N SER A 130 -0.14 -8.59 -10.71
CA SER A 130 -0.34 -7.19 -10.34
C SER A 130 -1.79 -6.91 -9.90
N GLY A 131 -1.96 -5.91 -9.05
CA GLY A 131 -3.24 -5.57 -8.45
C GLY A 131 -3.51 -6.29 -7.13
N ARG A 132 -2.51 -7.00 -6.57
CA ARG A 132 -2.64 -7.75 -5.31
C ARG A 132 -1.70 -7.24 -4.22
N LEU A 133 -2.21 -7.29 -3.00
CA LEU A 133 -1.45 -7.14 -1.76
C LEU A 133 -1.26 -8.52 -1.15
N VAL A 134 -0.03 -9.03 -1.17
CA VAL A 134 0.34 -10.38 -0.72
C VAL A 134 1.05 -10.29 0.62
N GLY A 135 0.54 -10.96 1.64
CA GLY A 135 1.16 -11.04 2.96
C GLY A 135 2.09 -12.25 3.07
N ILE A 136 3.28 -12.06 3.62
CA ILE A 136 4.21 -13.14 4.01
C ILE A 136 4.21 -13.21 5.53
N MET A 137 3.70 -14.29 6.07
CA MET A 137 3.53 -14.52 7.51
C MET A 137 4.25 -15.80 7.97
N GLY A 138 4.48 -15.90 9.26
CA GLY A 138 5.10 -17.07 9.89
C GLY A 138 5.73 -16.73 11.22
N GLY A 139 6.12 -17.74 11.99
CA GLY A 139 6.79 -17.59 13.27
C GLY A 139 8.13 -16.87 13.17
N SER A 140 8.70 -16.50 14.31
CA SER A 140 10.08 -15.99 14.33
C SER A 140 11.04 -17.08 13.83
N GLY A 141 11.94 -16.73 12.93
CA GLY A 141 12.91 -17.68 12.34
C GLY A 141 12.35 -18.61 11.25
N SER A 142 11.09 -18.44 10.79
CA SER A 142 10.51 -19.23 9.71
C SER A 142 11.02 -18.92 8.30
N GLY A 143 11.94 -17.94 8.16
CA GLY A 143 12.53 -17.60 6.87
C GLY A 143 11.85 -16.46 6.10
N LYS A 144 10.95 -15.67 6.71
CA LYS A 144 10.21 -14.58 6.04
C LYS A 144 11.12 -13.58 5.34
N SER A 145 12.09 -13.00 6.05
CA SER A 145 13.04 -12.04 5.47
C SER A 145 13.98 -12.71 4.46
N THR A 146 14.30 -14.02 4.67
CA THR A 146 15.06 -14.80 3.69
C THR A 146 14.27 -14.93 2.39
N LEU A 147 12.98 -15.33 2.49
CA LEU A 147 12.10 -15.41 1.33
C LEU A 147 12.01 -14.06 0.63
N LEU A 148 11.74 -12.98 1.38
CA LEU A 148 11.65 -11.63 0.81
C LEU A 148 12.91 -11.24 0.02
N ASN A 149 14.11 -11.54 0.56
CA ASN A 149 15.40 -11.24 -0.08
C ASN A 149 15.68 -12.13 -1.30
N VAL A 150 15.16 -13.35 -1.31
CA VAL A 150 15.24 -14.21 -2.50
C VAL A 150 14.27 -13.72 -3.58
N LEU A 151 13.06 -13.31 -3.21
CA LEU A 151 12.06 -12.83 -4.16
C LEU A 151 12.39 -11.46 -4.76
N ASN A 152 13.07 -10.58 -4.02
CA ASN A 152 13.45 -9.25 -4.50
C ASN A 152 14.76 -9.19 -5.29
N GLY A 153 15.46 -10.32 -5.44
CA GLY A 153 16.71 -10.39 -6.21
C GLY A 153 17.98 -10.19 -5.38
N THR A 154 17.88 -9.97 -4.05
CA THR A 154 19.06 -9.75 -3.20
C THR A 154 19.88 -11.03 -3.00
N TYR A 155 19.21 -12.17 -2.80
CA TYR A 155 19.87 -13.47 -2.59
C TYR A 155 19.46 -14.46 -3.67
N PRO A 156 20.41 -14.98 -4.49
CA PRO A 156 20.07 -16.01 -5.47
C PRO A 156 19.61 -17.28 -4.74
N PRO A 157 18.55 -17.94 -5.20
CA PRO A 157 18.10 -19.21 -4.65
C PRO A 157 19.15 -20.30 -4.90
N SER A 158 19.22 -21.30 -4.01
CA SER A 158 20.11 -22.46 -4.18
C SER A 158 19.58 -23.40 -5.26
N SER A 159 18.26 -23.47 -5.42
CA SER A 159 17.55 -24.16 -6.52
C SER A 159 16.22 -23.47 -6.82
N GLY A 160 15.65 -23.81 -7.98
CA GLY A 160 14.43 -23.18 -8.47
C GLY A 160 14.67 -21.93 -9.29
N GLU A 161 13.60 -21.26 -9.67
CA GLU A 161 13.67 -20.05 -10.50
C GLU A 161 12.57 -19.04 -10.16
N ILE A 162 12.90 -17.76 -10.31
CA ILE A 162 11.95 -16.65 -10.22
C ILE A 162 11.85 -15.97 -11.56
N LYS A 163 10.61 -15.76 -12.04
CA LYS A 163 10.35 -15.06 -13.30
C LYS A 163 9.34 -13.93 -13.11
N ILE A 164 9.57 -12.84 -13.84
CA ILE A 164 8.64 -11.72 -13.98
C ILE A 164 8.30 -11.61 -15.46
N ASN A 165 7.02 -11.82 -15.80
CA ASN A 165 6.55 -11.89 -17.20
C ASN A 165 7.38 -12.87 -18.04
N GLY A 166 7.79 -14.00 -17.47
CA GLY A 166 8.61 -15.02 -18.13
C GLY A 166 10.11 -14.71 -18.18
N ILE A 167 10.54 -13.51 -17.77
CA ILE A 167 11.97 -13.12 -17.70
C ILE A 167 12.54 -13.59 -16.37
N GLY A 168 13.62 -14.33 -16.40
CA GLY A 168 14.29 -14.83 -15.19
C GLY A 168 14.99 -13.72 -14.42
N LEU A 169 14.67 -13.58 -13.12
CA LEU A 169 15.16 -12.52 -12.26
C LEU A 169 16.69 -12.53 -12.11
N TYR A 170 17.28 -13.71 -12.01
CA TYR A 170 18.71 -13.90 -11.81
C TYR A 170 19.48 -14.19 -13.10
N GLN A 171 18.78 -14.54 -14.18
CA GLN A 171 19.37 -14.82 -15.47
C GLN A 171 19.52 -13.57 -16.34
N SER A 172 18.60 -12.60 -16.19
CA SER A 172 18.55 -11.37 -17.00
C SER A 172 18.13 -10.16 -16.14
N PRO A 173 18.86 -9.84 -15.05
CA PRO A 173 18.48 -8.79 -14.12
C PRO A 173 18.43 -7.41 -14.78
N GLU A 174 19.23 -7.17 -15.84
CA GLU A 174 19.26 -5.91 -16.59
C GLU A 174 17.94 -5.60 -17.31
N LEU A 175 17.17 -6.62 -17.67
CA LEU A 175 15.83 -6.44 -18.28
C LEU A 175 14.75 -6.09 -17.27
N LEU A 176 15.04 -6.24 -15.99
CA LEU A 176 14.13 -6.02 -14.87
C LEU A 176 14.55 -4.79 -14.02
N GLU A 177 15.51 -4.00 -14.50
CA GLU A 177 15.93 -2.79 -13.82
C GLU A 177 14.76 -1.82 -13.63
N GLY A 178 14.57 -1.31 -12.40
CA GLY A 178 13.47 -0.42 -12.02
C GLY A 178 12.09 -1.09 -11.88
N VAL A 179 11.95 -2.38 -12.20
CA VAL A 179 10.68 -3.11 -12.03
C VAL A 179 10.39 -3.39 -10.56
N ILE A 180 11.43 -3.67 -9.76
CA ILE A 180 11.35 -4.05 -8.35
C ILE A 180 11.79 -2.88 -7.47
N GLY A 181 10.99 -2.56 -6.44
CA GLY A 181 11.36 -1.72 -5.31
C GLY A 181 11.40 -2.53 -4.01
N PHE A 182 12.27 -2.15 -3.10
CA PHE A 182 12.41 -2.78 -1.79
C PHE A 182 12.47 -1.76 -0.66
N VAL A 183 11.54 -1.88 0.28
CA VAL A 183 11.47 -1.06 1.49
C VAL A 183 11.91 -1.91 2.67
N PRO A 184 13.10 -1.66 3.24
CA PRO A 184 13.61 -2.41 4.38
C PRO A 184 12.87 -2.07 5.69
N GLN A 185 13.07 -2.89 6.71
CA GLN A 185 12.50 -2.70 8.03
C GLN A 185 13.01 -1.41 8.67
N ASP A 186 14.32 -1.16 8.63
CA ASP A 186 14.91 0.10 9.09
C ASP A 186 14.72 1.18 8.03
N ASP A 187 14.51 2.42 8.47
CA ASP A 187 14.40 3.54 7.53
C ASP A 187 15.77 4.01 7.02
N LEU A 188 15.79 4.47 5.77
CA LEU A 188 16.98 5.00 5.08
C LEU A 188 16.96 6.53 5.00
N LEU A 189 16.27 7.18 5.93
CA LEU A 189 16.05 8.62 5.91
C LEU A 189 17.27 9.38 6.43
N ILE A 190 17.54 10.51 5.79
CA ILE A 190 18.57 11.46 6.24
C ILE A 190 17.91 12.42 7.22
N GLU A 191 18.33 12.38 8.47
CA GLU A 191 17.69 13.05 9.60
C GLU A 191 17.76 14.57 9.54
N GLU A 192 18.83 15.12 8.97
CA GLU A 192 19.08 16.55 8.82
C GLU A 192 18.22 17.20 7.72
N LEU A 193 17.74 16.38 6.79
CA LEU A 193 16.93 16.84 5.65
C LEU A 193 15.46 16.92 6.02
N SER A 194 14.75 17.78 5.31
CA SER A 194 13.28 17.80 5.34
C SER A 194 12.68 16.58 4.64
N VAL A 195 11.37 16.38 4.83
CA VAL A 195 10.60 15.34 4.13
C VAL A 195 10.72 15.52 2.61
N PHE A 196 10.63 16.76 2.13
CA PHE A 196 10.80 17.09 0.71
C PHE A 196 12.22 16.78 0.22
N GLU A 197 13.24 17.25 0.94
CA GLU A 197 14.65 17.09 0.54
C GLU A 197 15.07 15.61 0.47
N ASN A 198 14.60 14.75 1.38
CA ASN A 198 14.84 13.32 1.31
C ASN A 198 14.37 12.72 -0.03
N LEU A 199 13.16 13.07 -0.48
CA LEU A 199 12.64 12.62 -1.77
C LEU A 199 13.32 13.30 -2.96
N TYR A 200 13.59 14.60 -2.85
CA TYR A 200 14.21 15.37 -3.91
C TYR A 200 15.60 14.86 -4.27
N TYR A 201 16.47 14.67 -3.26
CA TYR A 201 17.82 14.16 -3.51
C TYR A 201 17.81 12.70 -3.97
N ASN A 202 16.92 11.87 -3.43
CA ASN A 202 16.73 10.50 -3.93
C ASN A 202 16.30 10.52 -5.41
N GLY A 203 15.30 11.34 -5.75
CA GLY A 203 14.85 11.50 -7.13
C GLY A 203 15.95 12.02 -8.06
N LYS A 204 16.76 12.95 -7.59
CA LYS A 204 17.91 13.48 -8.36
C LYS A 204 18.96 12.41 -8.68
N LEU A 205 19.20 11.49 -7.75
CA LEU A 205 20.08 10.34 -7.98
C LEU A 205 19.48 9.34 -8.98
N CYS A 206 18.16 9.15 -8.95
CA CYS A 206 17.49 8.21 -9.85
C CYS A 206 17.28 8.77 -11.27
N PHE A 207 17.06 10.08 -11.42
CA PHE A 207 16.67 10.74 -12.66
C PHE A 207 17.61 11.89 -13.03
N GLY A 208 18.89 11.57 -13.22
CA GLY A 208 19.92 12.57 -13.49
C GLY A 208 19.68 13.50 -14.69
N ASN A 209 18.76 13.13 -15.60
CA ASN A 209 18.39 13.89 -16.80
C ASN A 209 17.11 14.73 -16.65
N TYR A 210 16.46 14.72 -15.47
CA TYR A 210 15.27 15.54 -15.24
C TYR A 210 15.70 16.97 -14.95
N ASP A 211 14.97 17.94 -15.56
CA ASP A 211 15.04 19.33 -15.15
C ASP A 211 14.46 19.49 -13.73
N GLU A 212 14.83 20.60 -13.09
CA GLU A 212 14.48 20.83 -11.69
C GLU A 212 12.96 20.94 -11.46
N ASP A 213 12.26 21.60 -12.34
CA ASP A 213 10.79 21.77 -12.25
C ASP A 213 10.08 20.42 -12.35
N LYS A 214 10.50 19.57 -13.27
CA LYS A 214 9.95 18.23 -13.43
C LYS A 214 10.19 17.33 -12.22
N LEU A 215 11.37 17.45 -11.62
CA LEU A 215 11.72 16.69 -10.41
C LEU A 215 10.90 17.18 -9.20
N VAL A 216 10.76 18.48 -9.02
CA VAL A 216 9.92 19.10 -7.97
C VAL A 216 8.46 18.66 -8.11
N ASP A 217 7.92 18.66 -9.33
CA ASP A 217 6.57 18.17 -9.61
C ASP A 217 6.39 16.70 -9.27
N LEU A 218 7.38 15.85 -9.61
CA LEU A 218 7.36 14.44 -9.27
C LEU A 218 7.36 14.22 -7.75
N VAL A 219 8.26 14.88 -7.03
CA VAL A 219 8.34 14.82 -5.57
C VAL A 219 7.01 15.25 -4.93
N ASN A 220 6.43 16.37 -5.38
CA ASN A 220 5.15 16.83 -4.87
C ASN A 220 4.02 15.82 -5.13
N LYS A 221 3.97 15.20 -6.31
CA LYS A 221 2.99 14.13 -6.62
C LYS A 221 3.15 12.94 -5.68
N VAL A 222 4.38 12.51 -5.42
CA VAL A 222 4.65 11.41 -4.47
C VAL A 222 4.20 11.81 -3.07
N LEU A 223 4.59 13.00 -2.58
CA LEU A 223 4.19 13.49 -1.25
C LEU A 223 2.67 13.56 -1.06
N VAL A 224 1.93 14.02 -2.08
CA VAL A 224 0.46 14.00 -2.07
C VAL A 224 -0.05 12.56 -2.00
N SER A 225 0.55 11.64 -2.77
CA SER A 225 0.11 10.25 -2.86
C SER A 225 0.29 9.45 -1.57
N ILE A 226 1.18 9.87 -0.68
CA ILE A 226 1.45 9.24 0.62
C ILE A 226 0.90 10.06 1.80
N GLY A 227 0.23 11.19 1.52
CA GLY A 227 -0.36 12.07 2.53
C GLY A 227 0.67 12.78 3.41
N LEU A 228 1.83 13.18 2.85
CA LEU A 228 2.88 13.93 3.55
C LEU A 228 3.12 15.33 2.99
N PHE A 229 2.31 15.80 2.06
CA PHE A 229 2.50 17.11 1.43
C PHE A 229 2.51 18.26 2.44
N GLU A 230 1.63 18.25 3.43
CA GLU A 230 1.54 19.26 4.49
C GLU A 230 2.76 19.26 5.44
N ALA A 231 3.48 18.14 5.50
CA ALA A 231 4.67 17.97 6.34
C ALA A 231 5.98 18.15 5.56
N LYS A 232 5.93 18.53 4.29
CA LYS A 232 7.08 18.50 3.37
C LYS A 232 8.29 19.31 3.84
N ASP A 233 8.05 20.41 4.53
CA ASP A 233 9.10 21.35 4.98
C ASP A 233 9.63 21.00 6.38
N LEU A 234 9.02 20.02 7.06
CA LEU A 234 9.49 19.55 8.36
C LEU A 234 10.76 18.71 8.19
N LYS A 235 11.76 18.93 9.05
CA LYS A 235 12.91 18.04 9.15
C LYS A 235 12.48 16.66 9.63
N VAL A 236 13.14 15.62 9.12
CA VAL A 236 12.86 14.25 9.55
C VAL A 236 13.21 14.05 11.02
N GLY A 237 14.35 14.57 11.45
CA GLY A 237 14.84 14.45 12.82
C GLY A 237 15.23 13.01 13.18
N ASN A 238 15.87 12.85 14.33
CA ASN A 238 16.27 11.53 14.82
C ASN A 238 15.14 10.88 15.67
N PRO A 239 15.25 9.57 15.97
CA PRO A 239 14.24 8.86 16.77
C PRO A 239 14.02 9.42 18.18
N LEU A 240 15.01 10.16 18.73
CA LEU A 240 14.95 10.77 20.06
C LEU A 240 14.35 12.18 20.02
N SER A 241 14.55 12.94 18.94
CA SER A 241 13.97 14.26 18.71
C SER A 241 13.04 14.24 17.51
N LYS A 242 11.89 13.56 17.65
CA LYS A 242 10.93 13.33 16.57
C LYS A 242 10.27 14.64 16.14
N THR A 243 10.55 15.07 14.91
CA THR A 243 9.86 16.18 14.26
C THR A 243 8.64 15.67 13.47
N ILE A 244 8.76 14.44 12.93
CA ILE A 244 7.66 13.72 12.28
C ILE A 244 7.34 12.42 13.03
N SER A 245 6.08 11.94 12.95
CA SER A 245 5.64 10.70 13.61
C SER A 245 6.30 9.46 13.01
N GLY A 246 6.28 8.34 13.77
CA GLY A 246 6.74 7.03 13.27
C GLY A 246 6.02 6.60 12.00
N GLY A 247 4.70 6.80 11.94
CA GLY A 247 3.90 6.52 10.73
C GLY A 247 4.27 7.43 9.55
N GLN A 248 4.62 8.71 9.81
CA GLN A 248 5.12 9.61 8.77
C GLN A 248 6.49 9.18 8.26
N ARG A 249 7.41 8.77 9.15
CA ARG A 249 8.73 8.23 8.77
C ARG A 249 8.58 7.00 7.89
N LYS A 250 7.72 6.05 8.26
CA LYS A 250 7.51 4.82 7.50
C LYS A 250 6.91 5.10 6.11
N ARG A 251 5.95 6.03 6.02
CA ARG A 251 5.40 6.46 4.72
C ARG A 251 6.45 7.15 3.84
N LEU A 252 7.32 7.96 4.44
CA LEU A 252 8.42 8.59 3.71
C LEU A 252 9.43 7.54 3.21
N ASN A 253 9.76 6.53 4.02
CA ASN A 253 10.63 5.42 3.60
C ASN A 253 10.04 4.65 2.41
N ILE A 254 8.73 4.36 2.42
CA ILE A 254 8.02 3.78 1.27
C ILE A 254 8.12 4.71 0.04
N ALA A 255 8.00 6.02 0.24
CA ALA A 255 8.03 7.00 -0.84
C ALA A 255 9.37 7.10 -1.54
N LEU A 256 10.50 6.83 -0.85
CA LEU A 256 11.82 6.76 -1.47
C LEU A 256 11.87 5.71 -2.59
N GLU A 257 11.18 4.59 -2.41
CA GLU A 257 11.07 3.57 -3.46
C GLU A 257 10.01 3.92 -4.52
N LEU A 258 8.88 4.52 -4.08
CA LEU A 258 7.79 4.87 -4.98
C LEU A 258 8.16 5.93 -6.03
N ILE A 259 9.18 6.74 -5.78
CA ILE A 259 9.61 7.78 -6.73
C ILE A 259 10.09 7.19 -8.07
N ARG A 260 10.58 5.95 -8.06
CA ARG A 260 10.97 5.18 -9.26
C ARG A 260 9.79 4.52 -9.98
N GLU A 261 8.58 4.60 -9.40
CA GLU A 261 7.37 3.95 -9.90
C GLU A 261 7.50 2.42 -10.13
N PRO A 262 8.13 1.64 -9.22
CA PRO A 262 8.30 0.21 -9.43
C PRO A 262 6.95 -0.47 -9.62
N SER A 263 6.92 -1.53 -10.44
CA SER A 263 5.71 -2.31 -10.68
C SER A 263 5.47 -3.37 -9.59
N ILE A 264 6.56 -3.84 -8.96
CA ILE A 264 6.55 -4.77 -7.84
C ILE A 264 7.22 -4.08 -6.65
N LEU A 265 6.61 -4.16 -5.47
CA LEU A 265 7.16 -3.60 -4.24
C LEU A 265 7.23 -4.65 -3.15
N PHE A 266 8.41 -4.86 -2.61
CA PHE A 266 8.65 -5.68 -1.43
C PHE A 266 8.82 -4.78 -0.21
N VAL A 267 8.10 -5.09 0.88
CA VAL A 267 8.09 -4.25 2.09
C VAL A 267 8.31 -5.14 3.31
N ASP A 268 9.36 -4.88 4.05
CA ASP A 268 9.71 -5.65 5.24
C ASP A 268 9.20 -4.96 6.50
N GLU A 269 8.32 -5.63 7.22
CA GLU A 269 7.70 -5.22 8.51
C GLU A 269 7.30 -3.73 8.59
N PRO A 270 6.44 -3.22 7.68
CA PRO A 270 6.11 -1.79 7.64
C PRO A 270 5.35 -1.28 8.87
N THR A 271 4.79 -2.17 9.68
CA THR A 271 3.97 -1.84 10.84
C THR A 271 4.71 -2.00 12.17
N SER A 272 5.97 -2.45 12.13
CA SER A 272 6.77 -2.67 13.34
C SER A 272 6.99 -1.38 14.12
N GLY A 273 6.72 -1.42 15.44
CA GLY A 273 6.91 -0.28 16.34
C GLY A 273 5.91 0.87 16.19
N LEU A 274 4.81 0.67 15.46
CA LEU A 274 3.79 1.68 15.21
C LEU A 274 2.54 1.48 16.07
N SER A 275 1.77 2.55 16.24
CA SER A 275 0.42 2.47 16.78
C SER A 275 -0.51 1.69 15.83
N SER A 276 -1.61 1.11 16.36
CA SER A 276 -2.59 0.41 15.52
C SER A 276 -3.14 1.29 14.40
N ASN A 277 -3.40 2.56 14.71
CA ASN A 277 -3.92 3.52 13.70
C ASN A 277 -2.89 3.82 12.60
N ASP A 278 -1.60 4.04 12.95
CA ASP A 278 -0.55 4.27 11.95
C ASP A 278 -0.33 3.02 11.09
N SER A 279 -0.40 1.82 11.70
CA SER A 279 -0.29 0.54 11.00
C SER A 279 -1.39 0.37 9.96
N GLU A 280 -2.64 0.67 10.31
CA GLU A 280 -3.77 0.63 9.38
C GLU A 280 -3.61 1.64 8.24
N ILE A 281 -3.16 2.87 8.53
CA ILE A 281 -2.91 3.90 7.50
C ILE A 281 -1.85 3.44 6.49
N ILE A 282 -0.78 2.79 6.95
CA ILE A 282 0.27 2.27 6.07
C ILE A 282 -0.24 1.11 5.23
N MET A 283 -0.96 0.18 5.84
CA MET A 283 -1.50 -0.96 5.12
C MET A 283 -2.57 -0.55 4.10
N ASP A 284 -3.40 0.44 4.42
CA ASP A 284 -4.35 1.05 3.48
C ASP A 284 -3.63 1.74 2.31
N LEU A 285 -2.53 2.46 2.57
CA LEU A 285 -1.67 3.02 1.52
C LEU A 285 -1.17 1.92 0.56
N LEU A 286 -0.63 0.82 1.10
CA LEU A 286 -0.13 -0.30 0.29
C LEU A 286 -1.28 -0.95 -0.49
N LYS A 287 -2.45 -1.11 0.11
CA LYS A 287 -3.65 -1.61 -0.57
C LYS A 287 -4.06 -0.71 -1.74
N VAL A 288 -4.06 0.61 -1.56
CA VAL A 288 -4.35 1.58 -2.63
C VAL A 288 -3.34 1.46 -3.78
N LEU A 289 -2.06 1.27 -3.48
CA LEU A 289 -1.02 1.08 -4.49
C LEU A 289 -1.23 -0.23 -5.28
N ALA A 290 -1.61 -1.31 -4.60
CA ALA A 290 -1.97 -2.56 -5.26
C ALA A 290 -3.17 -2.37 -6.17
N LEU A 291 -4.26 -1.74 -5.69
CA LEU A 291 -5.44 -1.43 -6.49
C LEU A 291 -5.14 -0.58 -7.73
N LYS A 292 -4.09 0.24 -7.69
CA LYS A 292 -3.57 1.00 -8.84
C LYS A 292 -2.73 0.17 -9.81
N GLY A 293 -2.63 -1.13 -9.60
CA GLY A 293 -1.98 -2.08 -10.53
C GLY A 293 -0.59 -2.53 -10.12
N LYS A 294 -0.09 -2.18 -8.93
CA LYS A 294 1.18 -2.74 -8.43
C LYS A 294 0.97 -4.14 -7.83
N LEU A 295 2.02 -4.96 -7.85
CA LEU A 295 2.10 -6.18 -7.05
C LEU A 295 2.91 -5.87 -5.79
N ILE A 296 2.34 -6.11 -4.61
CA ILE A 296 2.99 -5.74 -3.35
C ILE A 296 3.10 -6.95 -2.44
N PHE A 297 4.31 -7.28 -2.04
CA PHE A 297 4.61 -8.28 -1.02
C PHE A 297 4.97 -7.60 0.29
N VAL A 298 4.34 -8.02 1.38
CA VAL A 298 4.56 -7.44 2.71
C VAL A 298 4.89 -8.55 3.69
N VAL A 299 6.07 -8.51 4.28
CA VAL A 299 6.36 -9.30 5.48
C VAL A 299 5.69 -8.63 6.66
N ILE A 300 4.88 -9.38 7.38
CA ILE A 300 4.18 -8.87 8.55
C ILE A 300 4.22 -9.87 9.70
N HIS A 301 4.38 -9.34 10.91
CA HIS A 301 4.40 -10.12 12.13
C HIS A 301 3.15 -9.82 12.96
N GLN A 302 2.32 -10.83 13.24
CA GLN A 302 1.12 -10.75 14.10
C GLN A 302 0.20 -9.54 13.76
N PRO A 303 -0.38 -9.47 12.53
CA PRO A 303 -1.26 -8.38 12.18
C PRO A 303 -2.56 -8.41 13.00
N SER A 304 -3.16 -7.24 13.22
CA SER A 304 -4.52 -7.17 13.73
C SER A 304 -5.52 -7.81 12.74
N SER A 305 -6.72 -8.16 13.24
CA SER A 305 -7.78 -8.72 12.37
C SER A 305 -8.14 -7.80 11.21
N GLU A 306 -8.06 -6.50 11.41
CA GLU A 306 -8.38 -5.50 10.38
C GLU A 306 -7.30 -5.47 9.29
N ILE A 307 -6.03 -5.49 9.67
CA ILE A 307 -4.92 -5.58 8.72
C ILE A 307 -4.92 -6.90 7.96
N TYR A 308 -5.24 -8.01 8.65
CA TYR A 308 -5.32 -9.33 8.03
C TYR A 308 -6.31 -9.35 6.86
N LYS A 309 -7.47 -8.70 7.00
CA LYS A 309 -8.51 -8.61 5.96
C LYS A 309 -8.12 -7.78 4.73
N MET A 310 -7.07 -6.95 4.82
CA MET A 310 -6.62 -6.14 3.69
C MET A 310 -5.85 -6.94 2.64
N PHE A 311 -5.30 -8.10 3.00
CA PHE A 311 -4.55 -8.95 2.08
C PHE A 311 -5.47 -9.65 1.08
N ASP A 312 -5.03 -9.72 -0.17
CA ASP A 312 -5.69 -10.50 -1.22
C ASP A 312 -5.23 -11.96 -1.19
N GLN A 313 -3.98 -12.18 -0.75
CA GLN A 313 -3.35 -13.50 -0.67
C GLN A 313 -2.37 -13.55 0.49
N LEU A 314 -2.15 -14.76 1.02
CA LEU A 314 -1.20 -15.00 2.11
C LEU A 314 -0.27 -16.17 1.76
N ILE A 315 1.02 -15.94 2.00
CA ILE A 315 2.06 -16.98 2.01
C ILE A 315 2.41 -17.21 3.48
N ILE A 316 2.13 -18.40 3.97
CA ILE A 316 2.38 -18.75 5.37
C ILE A 316 3.59 -19.68 5.42
N LEU A 317 4.64 -19.26 6.12
CA LEU A 317 5.85 -20.05 6.34
C LEU A 317 5.81 -20.69 7.70
N ASP A 318 5.97 -22.02 7.72
CA ASP A 318 6.15 -22.77 8.95
C ASP A 318 7.64 -23.01 9.26
N VAL A 319 7.96 -23.17 10.54
CA VAL A 319 9.34 -23.43 11.03
C VAL A 319 9.86 -24.80 10.52
N TRP A 320 8.96 -25.69 10.12
CA TRP A 320 9.28 -27.06 9.68
C TRP A 320 9.38 -27.22 8.16
N GLY A 321 9.23 -26.16 7.39
CA GLY A 321 9.45 -26.18 5.94
C GLY A 321 8.44 -27.01 5.15
N TYR A 322 7.16 -27.00 5.55
CA TYR A 322 6.06 -27.57 4.78
C TYR A 322 5.10 -26.48 4.35
#